data_03038f5d561d79f44b6864fbc5a779a9
#
_entry.id   03038f5d561d79f44b6864fbc5a779a9
#
_cell.length_a   1.000
_cell.length_b   1.000
_cell.length_c   1.000
_cell.angle_alpha   90.00
_cell.angle_beta   90.00
_cell.angle_gamma   90.00
#
_symmetry.space_group_name_H-M   'P 1'
#
loop_
_entity.id
_entity.type
_entity.pdbx_description
1 polymer ?
#
loop_
_entity_poly.entity_id
_entity_poly.type
_entity_poly.pdbx_seq_one_letter_code
_entity_poly.pdbx_strand_id
1 'polypeptide(L)'
;MKVNLFDLLLIYETVVKKNVRNKKKILDFEKHKLEYLVDIKIILENNLYDGGKYNIFLVFEPKVRVIMAQGIYDKIINNYVTRYILIPKLEKYLNNRNSATRKGMGTSYAIKLLKKDIESFKKYDKFYFLKLDTSKYFYSLDHEVIISIIKQDLTHDKLNLVKIILDSTNKEYINKKIEYLEKKYSVILPKYEYEKGLAIGNLSS
;
A
#
# COMPACT_ATOMS: atom_id res chain seq x y z
N MET A 1 -9.48 -18.35 -5.95
CA MET A 1 -10.39 -17.81 -4.90
C MET A 1 -11.66 -17.27 -5.52
N LYS A 2 -12.80 -17.16 -4.79
CA LYS A 2 -14.04 -16.56 -5.33
C LYS A 2 -14.04 -15.04 -5.11
N VAL A 3 -14.29 -14.25 -6.16
CA VAL A 3 -14.31 -12.77 -6.13
C VAL A 3 -15.73 -12.28 -6.44
N ASN A 4 -16.25 -11.39 -5.60
CA ASN A 4 -17.56 -10.79 -5.84
C ASN A 4 -17.41 -9.52 -6.71
N LEU A 5 -18.11 -9.47 -7.82
CA LEU A 5 -18.08 -8.30 -8.73
C LEU A 5 -18.59 -7.02 -8.06
N PHE A 6 -19.56 -7.15 -7.15
CA PHE A 6 -20.08 -6.01 -6.41
C PHE A 6 -19.03 -5.38 -5.51
N ASP A 7 -18.15 -6.17 -4.90
CA ASP A 7 -17.04 -5.65 -4.07
C ASP A 7 -16.06 -4.83 -4.89
N LEU A 8 -15.73 -5.29 -6.12
CA LEU A 8 -14.88 -4.54 -7.04
C LEU A 8 -15.53 -3.23 -7.48
N LEU A 9 -16.83 -3.25 -7.80
CA LEU A 9 -17.59 -2.06 -8.13
C LEU A 9 -17.62 -1.07 -6.95
N LEU A 10 -17.88 -1.56 -5.73
CA LEU A 10 -17.89 -0.74 -4.51
C LEU A 10 -16.54 -0.08 -4.28
N ILE A 11 -15.43 -0.81 -4.42
CA ILE A 11 -14.06 -0.25 -4.34
C ILE A 11 -13.88 0.86 -5.37
N TYR A 12 -14.26 0.60 -6.62
CA TYR A 12 -14.12 1.59 -7.67
C TYR A 12 -14.88 2.88 -7.34
N GLU A 13 -16.18 2.79 -7.07
CA GLU A 13 -17.05 3.97 -6.86
C GLU A 13 -16.72 4.73 -5.57
N THR A 14 -16.41 4.03 -4.47
CA THR A 14 -16.25 4.67 -3.17
C THR A 14 -14.82 5.13 -2.88
N VAL A 15 -13.83 4.49 -3.50
CA VAL A 15 -12.41 4.71 -3.20
C VAL A 15 -11.63 5.20 -4.40
N VAL A 16 -11.54 4.37 -5.45
CA VAL A 16 -10.61 4.64 -6.56
C VAL A 16 -11.03 5.86 -7.35
N LYS A 17 -12.28 5.95 -7.76
CA LYS A 17 -12.84 7.07 -8.53
C LYS A 17 -12.68 8.41 -7.80
N LYS A 18 -12.90 8.44 -6.47
CA LYS A 18 -12.76 9.65 -5.66
C LYS A 18 -11.32 10.14 -5.51
N ASN A 19 -10.35 9.22 -5.57
CA ASN A 19 -8.93 9.52 -5.37
C ASN A 19 -8.15 9.73 -6.68
N VAL A 20 -8.74 9.51 -7.84
CA VAL A 20 -8.13 9.78 -9.15
C VAL A 20 -8.44 11.21 -9.57
N ARG A 21 -7.42 12.08 -9.58
CA ARG A 21 -7.58 13.50 -9.97
C ARG A 21 -7.79 13.71 -11.47
N ASN A 22 -7.26 12.82 -12.31
CA ASN A 22 -7.35 12.94 -13.77
C ASN A 22 -8.72 12.46 -14.27
N LYS A 23 -9.62 13.41 -14.55
CA LYS A 23 -10.99 13.15 -15.05
C LYS A 23 -11.00 12.36 -16.36
N LYS A 24 -10.04 12.60 -17.26
CA LYS A 24 -9.96 11.87 -18.54
C LYS A 24 -9.75 10.38 -18.29
N LYS A 25 -8.83 10.00 -17.38
CA LYS A 25 -8.62 8.58 -17.03
C LYS A 25 -9.86 7.94 -16.42
N ILE A 26 -10.64 8.70 -15.64
CA ILE A 26 -11.93 8.21 -15.10
C ILE A 26 -12.91 7.96 -16.23
N LEU A 27 -13.10 8.92 -17.14
CA LEU A 27 -14.01 8.79 -18.29
C LEU A 27 -13.63 7.63 -19.20
N ASP A 28 -12.33 7.45 -19.47
CA ASP A 28 -11.85 6.33 -20.29
C ASP A 28 -12.10 4.98 -19.62
N PHE A 29 -11.96 4.90 -18.29
CA PHE A 29 -12.32 3.68 -17.55
C PHE A 29 -13.84 3.43 -17.52
N GLU A 30 -14.66 4.48 -17.34
CA GLU A 30 -16.12 4.38 -17.28
C GLU A 30 -16.73 3.83 -18.58
N LYS A 31 -16.12 4.09 -19.72
CA LYS A 31 -16.59 3.57 -21.02
C LYS A 31 -16.63 2.04 -21.06
N HIS A 32 -15.70 1.38 -20.38
CA HIS A 32 -15.51 -0.07 -20.36
C HIS A 32 -15.57 -0.63 -18.94
N LYS A 33 -16.19 0.09 -18.01
CA LYS A 33 -16.16 -0.22 -16.58
C LYS A 33 -16.52 -1.67 -16.26
N LEU A 34 -17.62 -2.16 -16.78
CA LEU A 34 -18.09 -3.51 -16.51
C LEU A 34 -17.14 -4.57 -17.08
N GLU A 35 -16.63 -4.36 -18.29
CA GLU A 35 -15.62 -5.23 -18.92
C GLU A 35 -14.38 -5.32 -18.04
N TYR A 36 -13.82 -4.18 -17.65
CA TYR A 36 -12.63 -4.14 -16.77
C TYR A 36 -12.87 -4.78 -15.40
N LEU A 37 -14.04 -4.61 -14.79
CA LEU A 37 -14.36 -5.24 -13.52
C LEU A 37 -14.51 -6.76 -13.64
N VAL A 38 -15.08 -7.24 -14.76
CA VAL A 38 -15.16 -8.68 -15.07
C VAL A 38 -13.76 -9.25 -15.32
N ASP A 39 -12.92 -8.56 -16.09
CA ASP A 39 -11.52 -8.96 -16.30
C ASP A 39 -10.76 -9.07 -14.99
N ILE A 40 -10.87 -8.05 -14.12
CA ILE A 40 -10.24 -8.07 -12.78
C ILE A 40 -10.71 -9.30 -12.00
N LYS A 41 -12.01 -9.59 -12.02
CA LYS A 41 -12.56 -10.78 -11.36
C LYS A 41 -11.93 -12.05 -11.90
N ILE A 42 -11.88 -12.23 -13.23
CA ILE A 42 -11.30 -13.40 -13.89
C ILE A 42 -9.81 -13.55 -13.54
N ILE A 43 -9.05 -12.48 -13.61
CA ILE A 43 -7.61 -12.44 -13.29
C ILE A 43 -7.36 -12.84 -11.85
N LEU A 44 -8.15 -12.33 -10.90
CA LEU A 44 -8.01 -12.67 -9.49
C LEU A 44 -8.45 -14.10 -9.17
N GLU A 45 -9.53 -14.60 -9.78
CA GLU A 45 -10.03 -15.95 -9.56
C GLU A 45 -9.07 -17.02 -10.11
N ASN A 46 -8.38 -16.73 -11.21
CA ASN A 46 -7.45 -17.64 -11.88
C ASN A 46 -5.96 -17.40 -11.53
N ASN A 47 -5.66 -16.51 -10.57
CA ASN A 47 -4.28 -16.15 -10.18
C ASN A 47 -3.39 -15.69 -11.35
N LEU A 48 -3.96 -14.91 -12.28
CA LEU A 48 -3.28 -14.40 -13.48
C LEU A 48 -2.73 -12.98 -13.31
N TYR A 49 -2.82 -12.38 -12.12
CA TYR A 49 -2.28 -11.04 -11.88
C TYR A 49 -0.74 -11.05 -11.91
N ASP A 50 -0.15 -10.10 -12.62
CA ASP A 50 1.31 -9.98 -12.83
C ASP A 50 1.98 -8.88 -11.99
N GLY A 51 1.24 -8.24 -11.05
CA GLY A 51 1.72 -7.12 -10.25
C GLY A 51 1.56 -5.74 -10.92
N GLY A 52 1.02 -5.69 -12.13
CA GLY A 52 0.70 -4.45 -12.85
C GLY A 52 1.91 -3.57 -13.20
N LYS A 53 1.62 -2.31 -13.54
CA LYS A 53 2.64 -1.31 -13.92
C LYS A 53 2.53 -0.04 -13.10
N TYR A 54 3.68 0.61 -12.86
CA TYR A 54 3.77 1.86 -12.13
C TYR A 54 4.13 3.04 -13.04
N ASN A 55 3.47 4.16 -12.84
CA ASN A 55 3.96 5.46 -13.28
C ASN A 55 4.82 6.03 -12.16
N ILE A 56 6.12 6.21 -12.42
CA ILE A 56 7.12 6.58 -11.41
C ILE A 56 7.51 8.04 -11.62
N PHE A 57 7.37 8.85 -10.56
CA PHE A 57 7.71 10.27 -10.56
C PHE A 57 8.16 10.72 -9.18
N LEU A 58 8.73 11.93 -9.10
CA LEU A 58 9.18 12.53 -7.84
C LEU A 58 8.16 13.51 -7.29
N VAL A 59 8.07 13.52 -5.97
CA VAL A 59 7.47 14.58 -5.17
C VAL A 59 8.58 15.21 -4.34
N PHE A 60 8.66 16.55 -4.33
CA PHE A 60 9.78 17.28 -3.73
C PHE A 60 9.49 17.78 -2.33
N GLU A 61 8.25 17.98 -1.95
CA GLU A 61 7.86 18.50 -0.64
C GLU A 61 7.20 17.45 0.25
N PRO A 62 7.50 17.45 1.57
CA PRO A 62 8.55 18.18 2.31
C PRO A 62 9.96 17.61 2.10
N LYS A 63 10.08 16.42 1.50
CA LYS A 63 11.32 15.73 1.13
C LYS A 63 11.13 15.06 -0.22
N VAL A 64 12.23 14.92 -0.97
CA VAL A 64 12.20 14.19 -2.24
C VAL A 64 11.81 12.74 -2.00
N ARG A 65 10.78 12.28 -2.71
CA ARG A 65 10.28 10.91 -2.64
C ARG A 65 9.98 10.38 -4.03
N VAL A 66 10.34 9.12 -4.25
CA VAL A 66 9.90 8.37 -5.43
C VAL A 66 8.49 7.87 -5.18
N ILE A 67 7.54 8.27 -6.02
CA ILE A 67 6.15 7.80 -5.95
C ILE A 67 5.91 6.82 -7.09
N MET A 68 5.32 5.69 -6.77
CA MET A 68 4.95 4.64 -7.69
C MET A 68 3.42 4.57 -7.81
N ALA A 69 2.87 5.33 -8.76
CA ALA A 69 1.42 5.42 -8.94
C ALA A 69 0.89 4.35 -9.88
N GLN A 70 -0.09 3.60 -9.43
CA GLN A 70 -0.78 2.60 -10.24
C GLN A 70 -1.88 3.20 -11.12
N GLY A 71 -2.24 2.47 -12.19
CA GLY A 71 -3.44 2.70 -12.96
C GLY A 71 -4.73 2.42 -12.16
N ILE A 72 -5.90 2.77 -12.71
CA ILE A 72 -7.20 2.52 -12.05
C ILE A 72 -7.40 1.02 -11.81
N TYR A 73 -7.09 0.20 -12.80
CA TYR A 73 -7.21 -1.24 -12.77
C TYR A 73 -6.41 -1.86 -11.59
N ASP A 74 -5.13 -1.57 -11.52
CA ASP A 74 -4.26 -2.07 -10.46
C ASP A 74 -4.65 -1.52 -9.08
N LYS A 75 -5.15 -0.28 -9.01
CA LYS A 75 -5.67 0.30 -7.76
C LYS A 75 -6.87 -0.47 -7.23
N ILE A 76 -7.77 -0.94 -8.09
CA ILE A 76 -8.91 -1.76 -7.69
C ILE A 76 -8.40 -3.08 -7.10
N ILE A 77 -7.47 -3.75 -7.79
CA ILE A 77 -6.87 -5.00 -7.32
C ILE A 77 -6.19 -4.82 -5.96
N ASN A 78 -5.33 -3.83 -5.81
CA ASN A 78 -4.63 -3.56 -4.54
C ASN A 78 -5.60 -3.22 -3.41
N ASN A 79 -6.65 -2.44 -3.68
CA ASN A 79 -7.70 -2.17 -2.69
C ASN A 79 -8.47 -3.43 -2.31
N TYR A 80 -8.77 -4.30 -3.27
CA TYR A 80 -9.43 -5.57 -3.01
C TYR A 80 -8.56 -6.46 -2.10
N VAL A 81 -7.31 -6.65 -2.46
CA VAL A 81 -6.37 -7.46 -1.66
C VAL A 81 -6.23 -6.90 -0.25
N THR A 82 -6.03 -5.61 -0.12
CA THR A 82 -5.86 -4.99 1.21
C THR A 82 -7.12 -5.11 2.05
N ARG A 83 -8.30 -4.80 1.51
CA ARG A 83 -9.55 -4.70 2.29
C ARG A 83 -10.22 -6.03 2.56
N TYR A 84 -10.14 -6.99 1.61
CA TYR A 84 -10.86 -8.25 1.70
C TYR A 84 -9.96 -9.46 2.01
N ILE A 85 -8.64 -9.30 1.87
CA ILE A 85 -7.69 -10.37 2.17
C ILE A 85 -6.83 -10.03 3.38
N LEU A 86 -6.10 -8.88 3.37
CA LEU A 86 -5.12 -8.57 4.41
C LEU A 86 -5.78 -8.04 5.69
N ILE A 87 -6.57 -6.97 5.63
CA ILE A 87 -7.16 -6.34 6.83
C ILE A 87 -7.91 -7.37 7.70
N PRO A 88 -8.83 -8.20 7.18
CA PRO A 88 -9.58 -9.14 8.01
C PRO A 88 -8.72 -10.17 8.75
N LYS A 89 -7.51 -10.41 8.26
CA LYS A 89 -6.57 -11.39 8.83
C LYS A 89 -5.54 -10.77 9.76
N LEU A 90 -5.09 -9.55 9.45
CA LEU A 90 -3.99 -8.91 10.16
C LEU A 90 -4.47 -7.97 11.29
N GLU A 91 -5.68 -7.44 11.21
CA GLU A 91 -6.20 -6.49 12.22
C GLU A 91 -6.19 -7.05 13.64
N LYS A 92 -6.35 -8.36 13.80
CA LYS A 92 -6.29 -9.06 15.11
C LYS A 92 -4.93 -8.95 15.81
N TYR A 93 -3.84 -8.71 15.05
CA TYR A 93 -2.50 -8.53 15.59
C TYR A 93 -2.21 -7.10 16.03
N LEU A 94 -3.07 -6.16 15.67
CA LEU A 94 -2.90 -4.74 16.00
C LEU A 94 -3.60 -4.41 17.31
N ASN A 95 -2.87 -3.86 18.25
CA ASN A 95 -3.45 -3.35 19.48
C ASN A 95 -4.09 -1.95 19.29
N ASN A 96 -4.73 -1.43 20.33
CA ASN A 96 -5.40 -0.13 20.29
C ASN A 96 -4.44 1.07 20.17
N ARG A 97 -3.12 0.86 20.28
CA ARG A 97 -2.09 1.89 20.11
C ARG A 97 -1.60 2.00 18.66
N ASN A 98 -1.85 1.00 17.83
CA ASN A 98 -1.60 1.06 16.39
C ASN A 98 -2.70 1.89 15.72
N SER A 99 -2.51 3.20 15.64
CA SER A 99 -3.53 4.14 15.16
C SER A 99 -3.41 4.48 13.66
N ALA A 100 -2.25 4.22 13.04
CA ALA A 100 -2.01 4.54 11.65
C ALA A 100 -2.87 3.68 10.71
N THR A 101 -3.42 4.30 9.67
CA THR A 101 -4.19 3.66 8.56
C THR A 101 -5.40 2.82 8.96
N ARG A 102 -5.86 2.86 10.20
CA ARG A 102 -7.05 2.13 10.70
C ARG A 102 -8.29 2.99 10.69
N LYS A 103 -9.43 2.38 10.31
CA LYS A 103 -10.74 3.06 10.29
C LYS A 103 -11.11 3.51 11.71
N GLY A 104 -11.52 4.76 11.85
CA GLY A 104 -11.88 5.36 13.15
C GLY A 104 -10.70 5.69 14.06
N MET A 105 -9.48 5.34 13.65
CA MET A 105 -8.23 5.68 14.32
C MET A 105 -7.40 6.54 13.39
N GLY A 106 -6.82 7.60 13.86
CA GLY A 106 -6.02 8.52 13.06
C GLY A 106 -5.26 9.48 13.97
N THR A 107 -4.74 10.57 13.42
CA THR A 107 -3.93 11.54 14.16
C THR A 107 -4.63 12.04 15.44
N SER A 108 -5.92 12.37 15.37
CA SER A 108 -6.68 12.84 16.54
C SER A 108 -6.81 11.78 17.62
N TYR A 109 -7.01 10.51 17.23
CA TYR A 109 -7.04 9.38 18.16
C TYR A 109 -5.67 9.16 18.82
N ALA A 110 -4.60 9.16 18.02
CA ALA A 110 -3.23 9.03 18.52
C ALA A 110 -2.86 10.14 19.50
N ILE A 111 -3.21 11.40 19.20
CA ILE A 111 -3.00 12.55 20.11
C ILE A 111 -3.78 12.36 21.42
N LYS A 112 -5.02 11.87 21.35
CA LYS A 112 -5.83 11.61 22.57
C LYS A 112 -5.17 10.55 23.46
N LEU A 113 -4.67 9.46 22.87
CA LEU A 113 -3.93 8.43 23.62
C LEU A 113 -2.65 9.00 24.24
N LEU A 114 -1.85 9.74 23.45
CA LEU A 114 -0.62 10.36 23.94
C LEU A 114 -0.89 11.33 25.10
N LYS A 115 -1.93 12.16 25.01
CA LYS A 115 -2.33 13.04 26.14
C LYS A 115 -2.66 12.23 27.38
N LYS A 116 -3.43 11.15 27.27
CA LYS A 116 -3.75 10.27 28.39
C LYS A 116 -2.50 9.67 29.03
N ASP A 117 -1.55 9.24 28.20
CA ASP A 117 -0.27 8.69 28.68
C ASP A 117 0.52 9.77 29.43
N ILE A 118 0.69 10.96 28.85
CA ILE A 118 1.39 12.09 29.52
C ILE A 118 0.76 12.40 30.87
N GLU A 119 -0.57 12.48 30.95
CA GLU A 119 -1.28 12.71 32.21
C GLU A 119 -0.95 11.63 33.25
N SER A 120 -0.87 10.37 32.84
CA SER A 120 -0.52 9.26 33.75
C SER A 120 0.92 9.34 34.30
N PHE A 121 1.82 10.01 33.58
CA PHE A 121 3.21 10.21 34.01
C PHE A 121 3.44 11.47 34.84
N LYS A 122 2.48 12.38 34.96
CA LYS A 122 2.60 13.63 35.77
C LYS A 122 2.86 13.37 37.26
N LYS A 123 2.57 12.15 37.75
CA LYS A 123 2.89 11.73 39.12
C LYS A 123 4.38 11.50 39.40
N TYR A 124 5.22 11.50 38.37
CA TYR A 124 6.65 11.32 38.48
C TYR A 124 7.36 12.65 38.31
N ASP A 125 8.40 12.93 39.10
CA ASP A 125 9.19 14.14 39.03
C ASP A 125 9.92 14.31 37.68
N LYS A 126 10.33 13.20 37.09
CA LYS A 126 11.00 13.14 35.78
C LYS A 126 10.49 11.99 34.95
N PHE A 127 10.32 12.20 33.64
CA PHE A 127 10.04 11.17 32.67
C PHE A 127 10.69 11.50 31.32
N TYR A 128 10.90 10.47 30.50
CA TYR A 128 11.60 10.60 29.23
C TYR A 128 10.72 10.14 28.09
N PHE A 129 10.88 10.78 26.93
CA PHE A 129 10.26 10.34 25.68
C PHE A 129 11.33 9.73 24.78
N LEU A 130 11.06 8.55 24.26
CA LEU A 130 11.84 7.94 23.20
C LEU A 130 11.02 7.91 21.92
N LYS A 131 11.50 8.64 20.90
CA LYS A 131 10.92 8.61 19.55
C LYS A 131 11.81 7.75 18.66
N LEU A 132 11.23 6.66 18.13
CA LEU A 132 11.90 5.75 17.20
C LEU A 132 11.29 5.89 15.81
N ASP A 133 12.12 5.78 14.78
CA ASP A 133 11.69 5.74 13.38
C ASP A 133 12.60 4.79 12.59
N THR A 134 12.04 4.07 11.64
CA THR A 134 12.79 3.13 10.80
C THR A 134 13.31 3.84 9.57
N SER A 135 14.63 3.85 9.40
CA SER A 135 15.26 4.45 8.22
C SER A 135 14.87 3.68 6.96
N LYS A 136 14.49 4.43 5.90
CA LYS A 136 14.14 3.87 4.59
C LYS A 136 13.10 2.73 4.65
N TYR A 137 12.16 2.78 5.59
CA TYR A 137 11.18 1.72 5.87
C TYR A 137 10.63 1.05 4.60
N PHE A 138 10.10 1.84 3.64
CA PHE A 138 9.50 1.32 2.41
C PHE A 138 10.47 0.65 1.44
N TYR A 139 11.76 0.79 1.60
CA TYR A 139 12.79 0.17 0.77
C TYR A 139 13.46 -1.03 1.44
N SER A 140 13.40 -1.12 2.77
CA SER A 140 14.13 -2.10 3.58
C SER A 140 13.27 -3.29 4.05
N LEU A 141 11.94 -3.24 3.83
CA LEU A 141 11.06 -4.33 4.22
C LEU A 141 11.37 -5.58 3.40
N ASP A 142 11.75 -6.64 4.08
CA ASP A 142 12.04 -7.94 3.49
C ASP A 142 10.74 -8.70 3.18
N HIS A 143 10.60 -9.16 1.93
CA HIS A 143 9.40 -9.85 1.47
C HIS A 143 9.22 -11.21 2.14
N GLU A 144 10.32 -11.96 2.38
CA GLU A 144 10.25 -13.26 3.06
C GLU A 144 9.76 -13.11 4.49
N VAL A 145 10.23 -12.06 5.20
CA VAL A 145 9.76 -11.76 6.56
C VAL A 145 8.27 -11.46 6.56
N ILE A 146 7.78 -10.60 5.64
CA ILE A 146 6.35 -10.30 5.53
C ILE A 146 5.55 -11.58 5.26
N ILE A 147 5.98 -12.38 4.26
CA ILE A 147 5.32 -13.62 3.90
C ILE A 147 5.32 -14.62 5.06
N SER A 148 6.42 -14.74 5.80
CA SER A 148 6.52 -15.64 6.97
C SER A 148 5.50 -15.30 8.05
N ILE A 149 5.20 -14.01 8.25
CA ILE A 149 4.23 -13.53 9.24
C ILE A 149 2.79 -13.86 8.81
N ILE A 150 2.46 -13.64 7.52
CA ILE A 150 1.07 -13.74 7.05
C ILE A 150 0.67 -15.11 6.54
N LYS A 151 1.62 -16.00 6.23
CA LYS A 151 1.37 -17.30 5.58
C LYS A 151 0.39 -18.19 6.35
N GLN A 152 0.40 -18.13 7.67
CA GLN A 152 -0.49 -18.93 8.52
C GLN A 152 -1.96 -18.49 8.46
N ASP A 153 -2.23 -17.28 8.01
CA ASP A 153 -3.56 -16.66 7.98
C ASP A 153 -4.21 -16.68 6.60
N LEU A 154 -3.43 -17.03 5.56
CA LEU A 154 -3.87 -16.97 4.17
C LEU A 154 -3.82 -18.34 3.50
N THR A 155 -4.79 -18.60 2.61
CA THR A 155 -4.74 -19.74 1.70
C THR A 155 -3.64 -19.53 0.65
N HIS A 156 -3.17 -20.62 0.03
CA HIS A 156 -2.11 -20.59 -0.98
C HIS A 156 -2.36 -19.54 -2.07
N ASP A 157 -3.56 -19.50 -2.67
CA ASP A 157 -3.90 -18.53 -3.73
C ASP A 157 -3.80 -17.07 -3.26
N LYS A 158 -4.30 -16.79 -2.06
CA LYS A 158 -4.24 -15.44 -1.48
C LYS A 158 -2.81 -15.03 -1.15
N LEU A 159 -2.03 -15.96 -0.62
CA LEU A 159 -0.62 -15.74 -0.30
C LEU A 159 0.18 -15.46 -1.58
N ASN A 160 -0.05 -16.23 -2.65
CA ASN A 160 0.58 -16.02 -3.95
C ASN A 160 0.26 -14.63 -4.52
N LEU A 161 -1.00 -14.20 -4.44
CA LEU A 161 -1.41 -12.87 -4.90
C LEU A 161 -0.70 -11.75 -4.11
N VAL A 162 -0.59 -11.89 -2.78
CA VAL A 162 0.16 -10.93 -1.95
C VAL A 162 1.63 -10.92 -2.33
N LYS A 163 2.24 -12.10 -2.55
CA LYS A 163 3.62 -12.22 -3.01
C LYS A 163 3.85 -11.49 -4.34
N ILE A 164 2.98 -11.68 -5.33
CA ILE A 164 3.06 -10.97 -6.62
C ILE A 164 3.00 -9.44 -6.43
N ILE A 165 2.18 -8.94 -5.51
CA ILE A 165 2.11 -7.51 -5.20
C ILE A 165 3.40 -7.01 -4.54
N LEU A 166 3.97 -7.76 -3.61
CA LEU A 166 5.26 -7.44 -2.99
C LEU A 166 6.37 -7.41 -4.05
N ASP A 167 6.47 -8.48 -4.84
CA ASP A 167 7.48 -8.65 -5.89
C ASP A 167 7.33 -7.66 -7.06
N SER A 168 6.22 -6.92 -7.11
CA SER A 168 6.03 -5.89 -8.13
C SER A 168 7.11 -4.79 -8.10
N THR A 169 7.83 -4.62 -6.98
CA THR A 169 8.98 -3.72 -6.85
C THR A 169 10.26 -4.26 -7.47
N ASN A 170 10.35 -5.58 -7.74
CA ASN A 170 11.52 -6.24 -8.33
C ASN A 170 11.66 -6.01 -9.85
N LYS A 171 10.66 -5.38 -10.49
CA LYS A 171 10.68 -5.16 -11.95
C LYS A 171 11.82 -4.22 -12.35
N GLU A 172 12.68 -4.68 -13.25
CA GLU A 172 13.90 -3.99 -13.68
C GLU A 172 13.69 -2.53 -14.13
N TYR A 173 12.56 -2.25 -14.81
CA TYR A 173 12.25 -0.91 -15.30
C TYR A 173 12.11 0.14 -14.17
N ILE A 174 11.83 -0.30 -12.93
CA ILE A 174 11.63 0.60 -11.79
C ILE A 174 12.94 1.30 -11.44
N ASN A 175 14.00 0.54 -11.18
CA ASN A 175 15.31 1.11 -10.87
C ASN A 175 15.89 1.89 -12.05
N LYS A 176 15.71 1.42 -13.29
CA LYS A 176 16.09 2.18 -14.49
C LYS A 176 15.38 3.54 -14.56
N LYS A 177 14.08 3.58 -14.20
CA LYS A 177 13.33 4.84 -14.15
C LYS A 177 13.80 5.75 -13.01
N ILE A 178 14.13 5.19 -11.85
CA ILE A 178 14.69 5.95 -10.73
C ILE A 178 16.03 6.57 -11.12
N GLU A 179 16.94 5.83 -11.77
CA GLU A 179 18.21 6.34 -12.27
C GLU A 179 18.05 7.47 -13.29
N TYR A 180 17.09 7.33 -14.20
CA TYR A 180 16.75 8.42 -15.12
C TYR A 180 16.31 9.70 -14.36
N LEU A 181 15.48 9.54 -13.30
CA LEU A 181 15.03 10.67 -12.50
C LEU A 181 16.14 11.29 -11.66
N GLU A 182 17.07 10.48 -11.11
CA GLU A 182 18.27 10.95 -10.42
C GLU A 182 19.10 11.89 -11.33
N LYS A 183 19.39 11.42 -12.54
CA LYS A 183 20.14 12.21 -13.54
C LYS A 183 19.39 13.48 -13.94
N LYS A 184 18.07 13.36 -14.20
CA LYS A 184 17.26 14.49 -14.66
C LYS A 184 17.14 15.63 -13.63
N TYR A 185 17.08 15.29 -12.35
CA TYR A 185 16.85 16.26 -11.28
C TYR A 185 18.08 16.50 -10.38
N SER A 186 19.22 15.88 -10.70
CA SER A 186 20.48 15.96 -9.94
C SER A 186 20.29 15.66 -8.44
N VAL A 187 19.55 14.60 -8.13
CA VAL A 187 19.24 14.17 -6.75
C VAL A 187 19.65 12.70 -6.55
N ILE A 188 20.00 12.33 -5.33
CA ILE A 188 20.25 10.94 -4.94
C ILE A 188 18.95 10.32 -4.45
N LEU A 189 18.55 9.20 -5.03
CA LEU A 189 17.30 8.50 -4.71
C LEU A 189 17.59 7.09 -4.20
N PRO A 190 16.80 6.59 -3.24
CA PRO A 190 16.88 5.18 -2.85
C PRO A 190 16.38 4.29 -3.98
N LYS A 191 17.03 3.13 -4.16
CA LYS A 191 16.68 2.08 -5.12
C LYS A 191 16.08 0.90 -4.39
N TYR A 192 15.29 0.11 -5.11
CA TYR A 192 14.77 -1.15 -4.61
C TYR A 192 15.83 -2.24 -4.78
N GLU A 193 16.04 -3.02 -3.73
CA GLU A 193 16.79 -4.26 -3.76
C GLU A 193 15.86 -5.43 -4.10
N TYR A 194 16.41 -6.52 -4.61
CA TYR A 194 15.65 -7.72 -4.93
C TYR A 194 14.98 -8.28 -3.66
N GLU A 195 13.71 -8.66 -3.78
CA GLU A 195 12.88 -9.16 -2.66
C GLU A 195 12.76 -8.24 -1.45
N LYS A 196 12.98 -6.93 -1.65
CA LYS A 196 12.80 -5.93 -0.61
C LYS A 196 11.96 -4.74 -1.08
N GLY A 197 11.30 -4.16 -0.11
CA GLY A 197 10.61 -2.88 -0.23
C GLY A 197 9.17 -2.98 -0.71
N LEU A 198 8.44 -1.92 -0.43
CA LEU A 198 7.05 -1.74 -0.83
C LEU A 198 6.92 -0.52 -1.74
N ALA A 199 6.09 -0.64 -2.75
CA ALA A 199 5.82 0.47 -3.67
C ALA A 199 5.12 1.62 -2.94
N ILE A 200 5.82 2.76 -2.78
CA ILE A 200 5.26 3.95 -2.14
C ILE A 200 4.13 4.51 -3.00
N GLY A 201 2.92 4.45 -2.48
CA GLY A 201 1.70 4.87 -3.16
C GLY A 201 0.67 3.76 -3.34
N ASN A 202 1.00 2.53 -2.97
CA ASN A 202 0.05 1.44 -2.85
C ASN A 202 -0.71 1.51 -1.52
N LEU A 203 -1.94 1.02 -1.49
CA LEU A 203 -2.70 0.91 -0.23
C LEU A 203 -2.08 -0.13 0.72
N SER A 204 -1.38 -1.11 0.16
CA SER A 204 -0.69 -2.17 0.91
C SER A 204 0.63 -1.73 1.57
N SER A 205 1.14 -0.54 1.21
CA SER A 205 2.38 0.00 1.76
C SER A 205 2.21 0.95 3.00
#